data_0e563482d06a1cd401dc2de094581b57
#
_entry.id   0e563482d06a1cd401dc2de094581b57
#
_cell.length_a   1.000
_cell.length_b   1.000
_cell.length_c   1.000
_cell.angle_alpha   90.00
_cell.angle_beta   90.00
_cell.angle_gamma   90.00
#
_symmetry.space_group_name_H-M   'P 1'
#
loop_
_entity.id
_entity.type
_entity.pdbx_description
1 polymer ?
#
loop_
_entity_poly.entity_id
_entity_poly.type
_entity_poly.pdbx_seq_one_letter_code
_entity_poly.pdbx_strand_id
1 'polypeptide(L)'
;MELTGAEIVVRSLKDEGVDLVFGYPGGAALHIYDAFYSQEDVRHILVRYEQAATHAADGYARATGKPGVVLVTSGPGVTNTITGIATAYMDSIPMVVLAGQVPTHLIGDDAFQEVDTVGITRPCVKHNFLVRDVKDLATTIKKAFYIANTGRPGPVVVDIPKDVTALKTEYSYPKEIRMRSYAPVSRGHSKQINRAAHLLLGAKRPIIYTGGGIVLSDAA
;
A
#
# COMPACT_ATOMS: atom_id res chain seq x y z
N MET A 1 -6.40 7.06 23.38
CA MET A 1 -7.29 8.04 22.72
C MET A 1 -8.22 7.26 21.81
N GLU A 2 -9.52 7.44 21.99
CA GLU A 2 -10.53 6.79 21.15
C GLU A 2 -10.71 7.56 19.84
N LEU A 3 -10.62 6.86 18.71
CA LEU A 3 -10.75 7.43 17.36
C LEU A 3 -11.75 6.61 16.53
N THR A 4 -12.38 7.25 15.56
CA THR A 4 -13.12 6.56 14.49
C THR A 4 -12.16 5.83 13.56
N GLY A 5 -12.65 4.80 12.84
CA GLY A 5 -11.84 4.13 11.83
C GLY A 5 -11.29 5.10 10.76
N ALA A 6 -12.07 6.12 10.39
CA ALA A 6 -11.63 7.15 9.47
C ALA A 6 -10.44 7.97 10.02
N GLU A 7 -10.52 8.42 11.27
CA GLU A 7 -9.43 9.12 11.95
C GLU A 7 -8.21 8.20 12.13
N ILE A 8 -8.42 6.90 12.39
CA ILE A 8 -7.35 5.90 12.47
C ILE A 8 -6.61 5.79 11.14
N VAL A 9 -7.30 5.77 9.99
CA VAL A 9 -6.66 5.78 8.68
C VAL A 9 -5.72 6.96 8.55
N VAL A 10 -6.22 8.18 8.75
CA VAL A 10 -5.44 9.41 8.60
C VAL A 10 -4.26 9.45 9.58
N ARG A 11 -4.50 9.07 10.84
CA ARG A 11 -3.45 9.02 11.86
C ARG A 11 -2.37 7.99 11.53
N SER A 12 -2.76 6.81 11.04
CA SER A 12 -1.83 5.76 10.63
C SER A 12 -0.95 6.19 9.45
N LEU A 13 -1.51 6.93 8.49
CA LEU A 13 -0.74 7.51 7.39
C LEU A 13 0.31 8.51 7.89
N LYS A 14 -0.07 9.36 8.85
CA LYS A 14 0.86 10.28 9.50
C LYS A 14 1.98 9.53 10.23
N ASP A 15 1.64 8.48 10.99
CA ASP A 15 2.62 7.66 11.73
C ASP A 15 3.54 6.85 10.80
N GLU A 16 3.16 6.61 9.52
CA GLU A 16 4.01 6.06 8.45
C GLU A 16 4.84 7.14 7.72
N GLY A 17 4.70 8.41 8.08
CA GLY A 17 5.42 9.51 7.43
C GLY A 17 4.92 9.84 6.03
N VAL A 18 3.65 9.52 5.74
CA VAL A 18 2.99 9.87 4.48
C VAL A 18 2.66 11.36 4.51
N ASP A 19 3.12 12.09 3.49
CA ASP A 19 2.89 13.51 3.29
C ASP A 19 1.87 13.80 2.19
N LEU A 20 1.57 12.79 1.35
CA LEU A 20 0.75 12.98 0.16
C LEU A 20 -0.08 11.74 -0.15
N VAL A 21 -1.37 11.95 -0.44
CA VAL A 21 -2.31 10.93 -0.90
C VAL A 21 -2.96 11.40 -2.20
N PHE A 22 -3.01 10.52 -3.20
CA PHE A 22 -3.75 10.75 -4.44
C PHE A 22 -5.09 10.05 -4.38
N GLY A 23 -6.16 10.67 -4.82
CA GLY A 23 -7.44 9.98 -4.75
C GLY A 23 -8.62 10.71 -5.38
N TYR A 24 -9.73 10.00 -5.39
CA TYR A 24 -11.02 10.50 -5.84
C TYR A 24 -12.11 10.10 -4.86
N PRO A 25 -12.90 11.05 -4.32
CA PRO A 25 -13.91 10.76 -3.31
C PRO A 25 -15.10 9.98 -3.89
N GLY A 26 -15.74 9.19 -3.02
CA GLY A 26 -16.96 8.48 -3.33
C GLY A 26 -17.60 7.89 -2.08
N GLY A 27 -18.80 7.38 -2.20
CA GLY A 27 -19.71 7.06 -1.10
C GLY A 27 -19.16 6.19 0.01
N ALA A 28 -18.34 5.19 -0.31
CA ALA A 28 -17.75 4.29 0.69
C ALA A 28 -16.53 4.90 1.41
N ALA A 29 -15.89 5.94 0.86
CA ALA A 29 -14.72 6.58 1.43
C ALA A 29 -15.00 7.93 2.10
N LEU A 30 -16.26 8.39 2.15
CA LEU A 30 -16.60 9.75 2.62
C LEU A 30 -16.13 10.04 4.04
N HIS A 31 -16.24 9.10 4.98
CA HIS A 31 -15.79 9.31 6.35
C HIS A 31 -14.26 9.57 6.41
N ILE A 32 -13.49 8.87 5.55
CA ILE A 32 -12.04 9.07 5.50
C ILE A 32 -11.72 10.45 4.88
N TYR A 33 -12.44 10.87 3.84
CA TYR A 33 -12.29 12.21 3.27
C TYR A 33 -12.67 13.32 4.24
N ASP A 34 -13.70 13.12 5.07
CA ASP A 34 -14.07 14.05 6.14
C ASP A 34 -12.96 14.17 7.20
N ALA A 35 -12.37 13.03 7.59
CA ALA A 35 -11.22 13.03 8.49
C ALA A 35 -9.98 13.71 7.88
N PHE A 36 -9.77 13.61 6.57
CA PHE A 36 -8.71 14.37 5.87
C PHE A 36 -8.96 15.88 5.92
N TYR A 37 -10.19 16.33 5.79
CA TYR A 37 -10.52 17.76 5.86
C TYR A 37 -10.21 18.39 7.22
N SER A 38 -10.23 17.59 8.27
CA SER A 38 -10.04 18.03 9.66
C SER A 38 -8.55 18.10 10.09
N GLN A 39 -7.58 17.93 9.17
CA GLN A 39 -6.15 17.94 9.46
C GLN A 39 -5.32 18.52 8.30
N GLU A 40 -4.08 18.97 8.57
CA GLU A 40 -3.19 19.61 7.60
C GLU A 40 -1.89 18.83 7.36
N ASP A 41 -1.63 17.75 8.11
CA ASP A 41 -0.35 17.03 8.08
C ASP A 41 -0.16 16.20 6.80
N VAL A 42 -1.25 15.63 6.26
CA VAL A 42 -1.24 14.80 5.05
C VAL A 42 -2.05 15.49 3.96
N ARG A 43 -1.38 15.87 2.88
CA ARG A 43 -2.05 16.53 1.74
C ARG A 43 -2.79 15.51 0.88
N HIS A 44 -3.95 15.90 0.39
CA HIS A 44 -4.69 15.14 -0.61
C HIS A 44 -4.63 15.85 -1.97
N ILE A 45 -4.28 15.10 -3.02
CA ILE A 45 -4.36 15.55 -4.42
C ILE A 45 -5.58 14.91 -5.07
N LEU A 46 -6.58 15.73 -5.36
CA LEU A 46 -7.75 15.32 -6.12
C LEU A 46 -7.38 15.06 -7.57
N VAL A 47 -7.62 13.85 -8.04
CA VAL A 47 -7.47 13.47 -9.45
C VAL A 47 -8.79 13.60 -10.21
N ARG A 48 -8.77 13.42 -11.54
CA ARG A 48 -9.99 13.43 -12.37
C ARG A 48 -10.64 12.05 -12.47
N TYR A 49 -9.90 10.99 -12.21
CA TYR A 49 -10.36 9.59 -12.12
C TYR A 49 -9.27 8.71 -11.46
N GLU A 50 -9.63 7.56 -10.96
CA GLU A 50 -8.82 6.77 -10.02
C GLU A 50 -7.59 6.13 -10.67
N GLN A 51 -7.61 5.82 -11.96
CA GLN A 51 -6.43 5.35 -12.69
C GLN A 51 -5.31 6.40 -12.63
N ALA A 52 -5.66 7.69 -12.76
CA ALA A 52 -4.68 8.77 -12.64
C ALA A 52 -4.08 8.85 -11.23
N ALA A 53 -4.86 8.52 -10.18
CA ALA A 53 -4.34 8.45 -8.81
C ALA A 53 -3.23 7.42 -8.67
N THR A 54 -3.44 6.21 -9.20
CA THR A 54 -2.44 5.13 -9.13
C THR A 54 -1.20 5.45 -9.95
N HIS A 55 -1.33 6.02 -11.15
CA HIS A 55 -0.16 6.46 -11.92
C HIS A 55 0.60 7.62 -11.29
N ALA A 56 -0.11 8.56 -10.64
CA ALA A 56 0.53 9.64 -9.88
C ALA A 56 1.30 9.08 -8.66
N ALA A 57 0.70 8.13 -7.94
CA ALA A 57 1.33 7.44 -6.81
C ALA A 57 2.56 6.62 -7.26
N ASP A 58 2.48 5.94 -8.41
CA ASP A 58 3.60 5.23 -9.03
C ASP A 58 4.76 6.19 -9.36
N GLY A 59 4.45 7.31 -10.02
CA GLY A 59 5.44 8.36 -10.34
C GLY A 59 6.07 8.97 -9.08
N TYR A 60 5.26 9.23 -8.04
CA TYR A 60 5.74 9.71 -6.75
C TYR A 60 6.71 8.73 -6.11
N ALA A 61 6.37 7.43 -6.09
CA ALA A 61 7.23 6.42 -5.50
C ALA A 61 8.57 6.28 -6.24
N ARG A 62 8.56 6.35 -7.57
CA ARG A 62 9.79 6.33 -8.39
C ARG A 62 10.67 7.55 -8.12
N ALA A 63 10.08 8.73 -7.95
CA ALA A 63 10.82 9.97 -7.77
C ALA A 63 11.37 10.16 -6.36
N THR A 64 10.70 9.63 -5.35
CA THR A 64 11.01 9.88 -3.92
C THR A 64 11.60 8.69 -3.18
N GLY A 65 11.45 7.48 -3.70
CA GLY A 65 11.76 6.24 -2.99
C GLY A 65 10.78 5.90 -1.85
N LYS A 66 9.74 6.73 -1.62
CA LYS A 66 8.68 6.49 -0.64
C LYS A 66 7.51 5.74 -1.28
N PRO A 67 6.71 4.96 -0.52
CA PRO A 67 5.52 4.34 -1.09
C PRO A 67 4.50 5.39 -1.53
N GLY A 68 3.95 5.21 -2.73
CA GLY A 68 2.82 6.00 -3.18
C GLY A 68 1.54 5.59 -2.48
N VAL A 69 0.69 6.53 -2.09
CA VAL A 69 -0.58 6.24 -1.39
C VAL A 69 -1.76 6.71 -2.21
N VAL A 70 -2.75 5.84 -2.34
CA VAL A 70 -3.99 6.08 -3.10
C VAL A 70 -5.20 5.86 -2.20
N LEU A 71 -6.20 6.73 -2.29
CA LEU A 71 -7.48 6.59 -1.62
C LEU A 71 -8.63 6.67 -2.63
N VAL A 72 -9.42 5.60 -2.72
CA VAL A 72 -10.54 5.49 -3.66
C VAL A 72 -11.77 4.89 -2.99
N THR A 73 -12.91 5.05 -3.62
CA THR A 73 -14.17 4.42 -3.18
C THR A 73 -14.28 2.97 -3.66
N SER A 74 -15.36 2.30 -3.28
CA SER A 74 -15.70 0.92 -3.68
C SER A 74 -16.03 0.78 -5.17
N GLY A 75 -16.19 -0.44 -5.63
CA GLY A 75 -16.69 -0.78 -6.96
C GLY A 75 -15.89 -0.12 -8.08
N PRO A 76 -16.51 0.81 -8.84
CA PRO A 76 -15.83 1.49 -9.95
C PRO A 76 -14.57 2.25 -9.51
N GLY A 77 -14.50 2.75 -8.28
CA GLY A 77 -13.32 3.38 -7.75
C GLY A 77 -12.12 2.42 -7.72
N VAL A 78 -12.31 1.22 -7.18
CA VAL A 78 -11.27 0.19 -7.13
C VAL A 78 -10.95 -0.34 -8.53
N THR A 79 -11.95 -0.68 -9.35
CA THR A 79 -11.70 -1.27 -10.67
C THR A 79 -10.90 -0.34 -11.57
N ASN A 80 -11.11 0.96 -11.47
CA ASN A 80 -10.32 1.97 -12.19
C ASN A 80 -8.83 2.02 -11.75
N THR A 81 -8.49 1.51 -10.57
CA THR A 81 -7.08 1.51 -10.10
C THR A 81 -6.25 0.35 -10.67
N ILE A 82 -6.87 -0.68 -11.22
CA ILE A 82 -6.21 -1.96 -11.57
C ILE A 82 -5.04 -1.77 -12.54
N THR A 83 -5.19 -0.93 -13.55
CA THR A 83 -4.11 -0.67 -14.52
C THR A 83 -2.86 -0.14 -13.84
N GLY A 84 -2.98 0.86 -12.97
CA GLY A 84 -1.82 1.43 -12.28
C GLY A 84 -1.24 0.48 -11.22
N ILE A 85 -2.10 -0.27 -10.52
CA ILE A 85 -1.66 -1.33 -9.59
C ILE A 85 -0.84 -2.38 -10.33
N ALA A 86 -1.33 -2.87 -11.49
CA ALA A 86 -0.63 -3.86 -12.29
C ALA A 86 0.73 -3.34 -12.80
N THR A 87 0.79 -2.07 -13.22
CA THR A 87 2.04 -1.39 -13.61
C THR A 87 3.03 -1.36 -12.45
N ALA A 88 2.60 -0.90 -11.28
CA ALA A 88 3.44 -0.85 -10.08
C ALA A 88 3.92 -2.24 -9.64
N TYR A 89 3.07 -3.27 -9.77
CA TYR A 89 3.42 -4.65 -9.45
C TYR A 89 4.53 -5.19 -10.36
N MET A 90 4.41 -4.98 -11.67
CA MET A 90 5.39 -5.45 -12.65
C MET A 90 6.76 -4.78 -12.44
N ASP A 91 6.77 -3.49 -12.13
CA ASP A 91 7.99 -2.70 -11.96
C ASP A 91 8.52 -2.69 -10.51
N SER A 92 7.89 -3.40 -9.61
CA SER A 92 8.31 -3.48 -8.19
C SER A 92 8.25 -2.13 -7.47
N ILE A 93 7.22 -1.33 -7.74
CA ILE A 93 7.02 -0.02 -7.14
C ILE A 93 6.17 -0.13 -5.87
N PRO A 94 6.66 0.35 -4.72
CA PRO A 94 5.88 0.31 -3.48
C PRO A 94 4.67 1.24 -3.56
N MET A 95 3.49 0.70 -3.31
CA MET A 95 2.23 1.44 -3.31
C MET A 95 1.27 0.87 -2.27
N VAL A 96 0.54 1.73 -1.58
CA VAL A 96 -0.56 1.35 -0.70
C VAL A 96 -1.85 1.96 -1.23
N VAL A 97 -2.81 1.12 -1.58
CA VAL A 97 -4.12 1.55 -2.04
C VAL A 97 -5.13 1.30 -0.93
N LEU A 98 -5.71 2.38 -0.42
CA LEU A 98 -6.81 2.36 0.53
C LEU A 98 -8.11 2.42 -0.27
N ALA A 99 -8.85 1.33 -0.26
CA ALA A 99 -10.10 1.21 -0.98
C ALA A 99 -11.27 1.24 0.01
N GLY A 100 -12.25 2.09 -0.22
CA GLY A 100 -13.51 1.98 0.48
C GLY A 100 -14.27 0.73 0.01
N GLN A 101 -15.06 0.12 0.90
CA GLN A 101 -15.92 -1.01 0.59
C GLN A 101 -17.33 -0.77 1.13
N VAL A 102 -18.31 -1.46 0.59
CA VAL A 102 -19.67 -1.48 1.17
C VAL A 102 -19.63 -1.96 2.62
N PRO A 103 -20.63 -1.64 3.45
CA PRO A 103 -20.68 -2.12 4.83
C PRO A 103 -20.50 -3.63 4.93
N THR A 104 -19.87 -4.09 5.99
CA THR A 104 -19.47 -5.50 6.19
C THR A 104 -20.59 -6.51 5.98
N HIS A 105 -21.82 -6.15 6.37
CA HIS A 105 -23.00 -7.00 6.24
C HIS A 105 -23.58 -7.08 4.83
N LEU A 106 -23.13 -6.24 3.90
CA LEU A 106 -23.55 -6.23 2.49
C LEU A 106 -22.53 -6.87 1.55
N ILE A 107 -21.34 -7.23 2.06
CA ILE A 107 -20.29 -7.82 1.22
C ILE A 107 -20.71 -9.20 0.74
N GLY A 108 -20.79 -9.35 -0.59
CA GLY A 108 -21.22 -10.58 -1.26
C GLY A 108 -22.68 -10.61 -1.68
N ASP A 109 -23.42 -9.51 -1.46
CA ASP A 109 -24.85 -9.40 -1.78
C ASP A 109 -25.12 -8.56 -3.05
N ASP A 110 -24.11 -8.32 -3.89
CA ASP A 110 -24.19 -7.46 -5.09
C ASP A 110 -24.74 -6.06 -4.78
N ALA A 111 -24.28 -5.47 -3.68
CA ALA A 111 -24.70 -4.17 -3.22
C ALA A 111 -24.27 -3.05 -4.20
N PHE A 112 -24.89 -1.86 -4.06
CA PHE A 112 -24.57 -0.72 -4.92
C PHE A 112 -23.08 -0.35 -4.87
N GLN A 113 -22.44 -0.34 -6.03
CA GLN A 113 -21.00 -0.11 -6.19
C GLN A 113 -20.13 -1.09 -5.38
N GLU A 114 -20.54 -2.33 -5.25
CA GLU A 114 -19.72 -3.40 -4.71
C GLU A 114 -18.84 -4.01 -5.80
N VAL A 115 -17.68 -4.50 -5.40
CA VAL A 115 -16.83 -5.42 -6.18
C VAL A 115 -16.04 -6.28 -5.21
N ASP A 116 -15.73 -7.51 -5.60
CA ASP A 116 -14.75 -8.33 -4.89
C ASP A 116 -13.33 -7.74 -5.07
N THR A 117 -13.02 -6.74 -4.24
CA THR A 117 -11.74 -6.03 -4.25
C THR A 117 -10.57 -6.99 -4.08
N VAL A 118 -10.70 -7.98 -3.18
CA VAL A 118 -9.66 -8.98 -2.91
C VAL A 118 -9.47 -9.88 -4.13
N GLY A 119 -10.54 -10.35 -4.75
CA GLY A 119 -10.48 -11.22 -5.92
C GLY A 119 -9.87 -10.53 -7.14
N ILE A 120 -10.34 -9.32 -7.46
CA ILE A 120 -9.89 -8.60 -8.67
C ILE A 120 -8.44 -8.10 -8.55
N THR A 121 -7.97 -7.77 -7.35
CA THR A 121 -6.59 -7.27 -7.13
C THR A 121 -5.57 -8.40 -6.93
N ARG A 122 -5.99 -9.58 -6.51
CA ARG A 122 -5.11 -10.70 -6.17
C ARG A 122 -4.00 -10.98 -7.18
N PRO A 123 -4.23 -11.01 -8.50
CA PRO A 123 -3.18 -11.34 -9.48
C PRO A 123 -2.14 -10.22 -9.68
N CYS A 124 -2.40 -9.00 -9.24
CA CYS A 124 -1.53 -7.85 -9.50
C CYS A 124 -1.08 -7.09 -8.24
N VAL A 125 -1.17 -7.69 -7.06
CA VAL A 125 -0.67 -7.13 -5.81
C VAL A 125 0.26 -8.09 -5.08
N LYS A 126 1.11 -7.57 -4.21
CA LYS A 126 1.88 -8.40 -3.27
C LYS A 126 0.96 -9.01 -2.21
N HIS A 127 0.01 -8.24 -1.74
CA HIS A 127 -0.98 -8.65 -0.76
C HIS A 127 -2.20 -7.74 -0.81
N ASN A 128 -3.32 -8.26 -0.34
CA ASN A 128 -4.52 -7.48 -0.07
C ASN A 128 -5.10 -7.86 1.29
N PHE A 129 -5.78 -6.91 1.91
CA PHE A 129 -6.46 -7.08 3.19
C PHE A 129 -7.90 -6.62 3.05
N LEU A 130 -8.83 -7.36 3.66
CA LEU A 130 -10.18 -6.88 3.97
C LEU A 130 -10.27 -6.68 5.48
N VAL A 131 -10.49 -5.44 5.92
CA VAL A 131 -10.59 -5.09 7.35
C VAL A 131 -12.00 -5.33 7.84
N ARG A 132 -12.20 -6.26 8.76
CA ARG A 132 -13.53 -6.60 9.28
C ARG A 132 -13.81 -6.05 10.68
N ASP A 133 -12.76 -5.63 11.40
CA ASP A 133 -12.88 -5.03 12.74
C ASP A 133 -12.02 -3.76 12.78
N VAL A 134 -12.60 -2.68 13.32
CA VAL A 134 -11.91 -1.40 13.48
C VAL A 134 -10.66 -1.52 14.35
N LYS A 135 -10.62 -2.47 15.29
CA LYS A 135 -9.45 -2.74 16.15
C LYS A 135 -8.23 -3.21 15.38
N ASP A 136 -8.43 -3.86 14.22
CA ASP A 136 -7.36 -4.38 13.39
C ASP A 136 -6.83 -3.34 12.39
N LEU A 137 -7.54 -2.22 12.20
CA LEU A 137 -7.29 -1.28 11.11
C LEU A 137 -5.89 -0.68 11.16
N ALA A 138 -5.47 -0.13 12.30
CA ALA A 138 -4.14 0.46 12.47
C ALA A 138 -3.02 -0.56 12.20
N THR A 139 -3.16 -1.77 12.76
CA THR A 139 -2.21 -2.87 12.54
C THR A 139 -2.18 -3.32 11.08
N THR A 140 -3.33 -3.34 10.41
CA THR A 140 -3.43 -3.73 9.00
C THR A 140 -2.76 -2.70 8.10
N ILE A 141 -2.94 -1.40 8.36
CA ILE A 141 -2.24 -0.34 7.63
C ILE A 141 -0.73 -0.49 7.82
N LYS A 142 -0.25 -0.71 9.06
CA LYS A 142 1.18 -0.96 9.32
C LYS A 142 1.72 -2.15 8.52
N LYS A 143 0.97 -3.26 8.50
CA LYS A 143 1.34 -4.44 7.69
C LYS A 143 1.39 -4.12 6.21
N ALA A 144 0.45 -3.32 5.70
CA ALA A 144 0.40 -2.93 4.29
C ALA A 144 1.66 -2.17 3.88
N PHE A 145 2.07 -1.16 4.64
CA PHE A 145 3.32 -0.43 4.40
C PHE A 145 4.55 -1.31 4.53
N TYR A 146 4.60 -2.17 5.56
CA TYR A 146 5.70 -3.12 5.73
C TYR A 146 5.86 -4.06 4.53
N ILE A 147 4.76 -4.66 4.05
CA ILE A 147 4.78 -5.55 2.88
C ILE A 147 5.14 -4.78 1.61
N ALA A 148 4.57 -3.59 1.42
CA ALA A 148 4.83 -2.79 0.22
C ALA A 148 6.31 -2.44 0.07
N ASN A 149 7.00 -2.14 1.17
CA ASN A 149 8.37 -1.63 1.18
C ASN A 149 9.46 -2.69 1.34
N THR A 150 9.17 -3.91 1.78
CA THR A 150 10.18 -4.90 2.13
C THR A 150 10.28 -6.03 1.11
N GLY A 151 11.40 -6.73 1.06
CA GLY A 151 11.67 -7.74 0.03
C GLY A 151 11.67 -7.10 -1.38
N ARG A 152 11.02 -7.75 -2.35
CA ARG A 152 10.72 -7.09 -3.62
C ARG A 152 9.56 -6.11 -3.37
N PRO A 153 9.73 -4.80 -3.51
CA PRO A 153 8.64 -3.84 -3.32
C PRO A 153 7.46 -4.08 -4.26
N GLY A 154 6.30 -3.54 -3.92
CA GLY A 154 5.12 -3.68 -4.77
C GLY A 154 3.84 -3.22 -4.09
N PRO A 155 2.72 -3.18 -4.84
CA PRO A 155 1.45 -2.67 -4.35
C PRO A 155 0.79 -3.61 -3.33
N VAL A 156 0.14 -2.99 -2.34
CA VAL A 156 -0.71 -3.64 -1.36
C VAL A 156 -2.04 -2.89 -1.31
N VAL A 157 -3.15 -3.63 -1.28
CA VAL A 157 -4.49 -3.05 -1.18
C VAL A 157 -5.08 -3.33 0.20
N VAL A 158 -5.68 -2.31 0.79
CA VAL A 158 -6.42 -2.39 2.05
C VAL A 158 -7.87 -2.01 1.76
N ASP A 159 -8.75 -3.00 1.80
CA ASP A 159 -10.18 -2.85 1.56
C ASP A 159 -10.88 -2.56 2.90
N ILE A 160 -11.50 -1.39 3.01
CA ILE A 160 -11.99 -0.83 4.28
C ILE A 160 -13.51 -0.60 4.19
N PRO A 161 -14.32 -1.46 4.80
CA PRO A 161 -15.76 -1.30 4.81
C PRO A 161 -16.22 0.01 5.47
N LYS A 162 -17.28 0.59 4.93
CA LYS A 162 -17.80 1.90 5.36
C LYS A 162 -18.20 1.93 6.84
N ASP A 163 -18.80 0.87 7.35
CA ASP A 163 -19.17 0.75 8.77
C ASP A 163 -17.93 0.70 9.66
N VAL A 164 -16.85 0.02 9.25
CA VAL A 164 -15.56 0.02 9.96
C VAL A 164 -15.00 1.43 10.09
N THR A 165 -15.14 2.28 9.07
CA THR A 165 -14.66 3.67 9.12
C THR A 165 -15.44 4.54 10.11
N ALA A 166 -16.68 4.20 10.43
CA ALA A 166 -17.54 4.93 11.36
C ALA A 166 -17.40 4.46 12.83
N LEU A 167 -17.01 3.21 13.05
CA LEU A 167 -16.84 2.63 14.38
C LEU A 167 -15.64 3.26 15.10
N LYS A 168 -15.73 3.31 16.44
CA LYS A 168 -14.67 3.85 17.32
C LYS A 168 -13.92 2.74 18.04
N THR A 169 -12.64 2.97 18.24
CA THR A 169 -11.80 2.12 19.11
C THR A 169 -10.63 2.91 19.67
N GLU A 170 -9.96 2.36 20.66
CA GLU A 170 -8.72 2.93 21.18
C GLU A 170 -7.61 2.81 20.14
N TYR A 171 -7.01 3.95 19.77
CA TYR A 171 -5.91 3.99 18.80
C TYR A 171 -4.61 3.50 19.42
N SER A 172 -4.03 2.47 18.82
CA SER A 172 -2.70 1.98 19.12
C SER A 172 -1.98 1.61 17.83
N TYR A 173 -0.89 2.33 17.51
CA TYR A 173 -0.11 2.07 16.32
C TYR A 173 1.14 1.24 16.67
N PRO A 174 1.33 0.05 16.08
CA PRO A 174 2.45 -0.81 16.42
C PRO A 174 3.77 -0.20 15.92
N LYS A 175 4.78 -0.15 16.79
CA LYS A 175 6.12 0.32 16.40
C LYS A 175 6.81 -0.63 15.43
N GLU A 176 6.62 -1.93 15.62
CA GLU A 176 7.19 -2.99 14.78
C GLU A 176 6.13 -4.00 14.38
N ILE A 177 6.31 -4.59 13.21
CA ILE A 177 5.48 -5.69 12.74
C ILE A 177 6.32 -6.96 12.61
N ARG A 178 5.81 -8.06 13.17
CA ARG A 178 6.32 -9.41 12.94
C ARG A 178 5.22 -10.24 12.30
N MET A 179 5.50 -10.77 11.13
CA MET A 179 4.56 -11.61 10.38
C MET A 179 5.11 -13.03 10.28
N ARG A 180 4.32 -14.01 10.73
CA ARG A 180 4.75 -15.42 10.73
C ARG A 180 5.04 -15.96 9.33
N SER A 181 4.26 -15.53 8.34
CA SER A 181 4.33 -16.01 6.95
C SER A 181 5.10 -15.09 6.00
N TYR A 182 5.65 -13.98 6.49
CA TYR A 182 6.37 -13.01 5.68
C TYR A 182 7.64 -12.54 6.41
N ALA A 183 8.77 -13.09 6.00
CA ALA A 183 10.09 -12.77 6.56
C ALA A 183 11.10 -12.63 5.41
N PRO A 184 11.17 -11.46 4.75
CA PRO A 184 12.08 -11.25 3.63
C PRO A 184 13.54 -11.33 4.09
N VAL A 185 14.37 -12.00 3.29
CA VAL A 185 15.81 -12.12 3.53
C VAL A 185 16.50 -10.87 2.99
N SER A 186 17.13 -10.09 3.88
CA SER A 186 17.84 -8.85 3.53
C SER A 186 19.36 -9.01 3.46
N ARG A 187 19.92 -10.16 3.86
CA ARG A 187 21.36 -10.41 3.85
C ARG A 187 21.70 -11.60 2.97
N GLY A 188 22.70 -11.41 2.08
CA GLY A 188 23.24 -12.49 1.28
C GLY A 188 24.07 -13.48 2.10
N HIS A 189 24.22 -14.69 1.58
CA HIS A 189 25.03 -15.73 2.22
C HIS A 189 26.54 -15.45 2.04
N SER A 190 27.29 -15.25 3.12
CA SER A 190 28.70 -14.82 3.09
C SER A 190 29.61 -15.69 2.21
N LYS A 191 29.44 -17.03 2.25
CA LYS A 191 30.24 -17.94 1.38
C LYS A 191 29.98 -17.70 -0.11
N GLN A 192 28.72 -17.38 -0.49
CA GLN A 192 28.39 -17.10 -1.90
C GLN A 192 28.91 -15.73 -2.32
N ILE A 193 28.87 -14.74 -1.44
CA ILE A 193 29.45 -13.41 -1.67
C ILE A 193 30.96 -13.56 -1.91
N ASN A 194 31.68 -14.27 -1.04
CA ASN A 194 33.10 -14.50 -1.19
C ASN A 194 33.44 -15.25 -2.48
N ARG A 195 32.65 -16.27 -2.84
CA ARG A 195 32.82 -16.99 -4.11
C ARG A 195 32.66 -16.06 -5.33
N ALA A 196 31.63 -15.21 -5.33
CA ALA A 196 31.39 -14.22 -6.37
C ALA A 196 32.57 -13.22 -6.47
N ALA A 197 33.05 -12.72 -5.33
CA ALA A 197 34.19 -11.83 -5.28
C ALA A 197 35.46 -12.48 -5.87
N HIS A 198 35.79 -13.72 -5.54
CA HIS A 198 36.91 -14.44 -6.13
C HIS A 198 36.77 -14.63 -7.63
N LEU A 199 35.57 -14.92 -8.13
CA LEU A 199 35.33 -15.03 -9.57
C LEU A 199 35.58 -13.70 -10.30
N LEU A 200 35.09 -12.59 -9.72
CA LEU A 200 35.31 -11.25 -10.28
C LEU A 200 36.77 -10.86 -10.30
N LEU A 201 37.51 -11.09 -9.18
CA LEU A 201 38.92 -10.77 -9.08
C LEU A 201 39.80 -11.61 -10.03
N GLY A 202 39.40 -12.84 -10.32
CA GLY A 202 40.08 -13.72 -11.28
C GLY A 202 39.74 -13.48 -12.75
N ALA A 203 38.72 -12.68 -13.04
CA ALA A 203 38.24 -12.45 -14.40
C ALA A 203 39.15 -11.44 -15.12
N LYS A 204 39.54 -11.75 -16.38
CA LYS A 204 40.28 -10.83 -17.24
C LYS A 204 39.45 -9.69 -17.81
N ARG A 205 38.16 -9.91 -18.05
CA ARG A 205 37.22 -8.95 -18.63
C ARG A 205 35.83 -9.14 -18.01
N PRO A 206 35.65 -8.78 -16.72
CA PRO A 206 34.35 -8.95 -16.08
C PRO A 206 33.29 -8.00 -16.66
N ILE A 207 32.08 -8.50 -16.83
CA ILE A 207 30.89 -7.68 -17.15
C ILE A 207 29.90 -7.87 -15.99
N ILE A 208 29.43 -6.77 -15.44
CA ILE A 208 28.39 -6.77 -14.40
C ILE A 208 27.09 -6.25 -15.00
N TYR A 209 26.10 -7.10 -15.05
CA TYR A 209 24.75 -6.74 -15.47
C TYR A 209 23.86 -6.52 -14.25
N THR A 210 23.39 -5.29 -14.06
CA THR A 210 22.56 -4.89 -12.90
C THR A 210 21.16 -4.49 -13.34
N GLY A 211 20.20 -4.66 -12.44
CA GLY A 211 18.81 -4.28 -12.67
C GLY A 211 18.28 -3.35 -11.59
N GLY A 212 16.97 -3.07 -11.61
CA GLY A 212 16.29 -2.15 -10.68
C GLY A 212 16.49 -2.46 -9.19
N GLY A 213 16.82 -3.72 -8.84
CA GLY A 213 17.11 -4.09 -7.45
C GLY A 213 18.29 -3.34 -6.84
N ILE A 214 19.29 -2.92 -7.64
CA ILE A 214 20.42 -2.10 -7.17
C ILE A 214 19.92 -0.71 -6.77
N VAL A 215 19.07 -0.10 -7.60
CA VAL A 215 18.46 1.22 -7.33
C VAL A 215 17.56 1.15 -6.09
N LEU A 216 16.68 0.14 -6.04
CA LEU A 216 15.73 -0.05 -4.94
C LEU A 216 16.40 -0.34 -3.58
N SER A 217 17.61 -0.86 -3.59
CA SER A 217 18.39 -1.16 -2.37
C SER A 217 19.40 -0.06 -1.99
N ASP A 218 19.41 1.06 -2.75
CA ASP A 218 20.37 2.14 -2.59
C ASP A 218 21.84 1.64 -2.59
N ALA A 219 22.13 0.69 -3.51
CA ALA A 219 23.42 0.02 -3.63
C ALA A 219 24.16 0.40 -4.94
N ALA A 220 23.83 1.55 -5.52
CA ALA A 220 24.45 2.05 -6.75
C ALA A 220 25.76 2.82 -6.48
#